data_2cdf56a5b3ae352101e6c27136d49ecf
#
_entry.id   2cdf56a5b3ae352101e6c27136d49ecf
#
_cell.length_a   1.000
_cell.length_b   1.000
_cell.length_c   1.000
_cell.angle_alpha   90.00
_cell.angle_beta   90.00
_cell.angle_gamma   90.00
#
_symmetry.space_group_name_H-M   'P 1'
#
loop_
_entity.id
_entity.type
_entity.pdbx_description
1 polymer ?
#
loop_
_entity_poly.entity_id
_entity_poly.type
_entity_poly.pdbx_seq_one_letter_code
_entity_poly.pdbx_strand_id
1 'polypeptide(L)'
;GVVVGTKQQYIWKRSRKASRETVIADGTQVQGSSTAAKCLNVILKKEGLNLDAGALLENGETAKQILQEALKESTVLDLSGCGLEQVLYYVSEGNPVFAVRGTGDAVLITGYDSNSVCIYEPGSGAIQRKNMEEAKNTLEGSGSCFYAYLK
;
A
#
# COMPACT_ATOMS: atom_id res chain seq x y z
N GLY A 1 15.48 -12.82 2.69
CA GLY A 1 16.07 -13.90 3.42
C GLY A 1 15.04 -14.98 3.72
N VAL A 2 15.44 -15.92 4.53
CA VAL A 2 14.59 -17.06 4.89
C VAL A 2 13.26 -16.60 5.52
N VAL A 3 13.33 -15.59 6.39
CA VAL A 3 12.14 -15.06 7.07
C VAL A 3 11.14 -14.48 6.06
N VAL A 4 11.64 -13.73 5.08
CA VAL A 4 10.78 -13.13 4.04
C VAL A 4 10.15 -14.23 3.21
N GLY A 5 10.92 -15.23 2.78
CA GLY A 5 10.40 -16.37 2.02
C GLY A 5 9.31 -17.12 2.79
N THR A 6 9.51 -17.34 4.09
CA THR A 6 8.53 -17.98 4.94
C THR A 6 7.24 -17.18 5.03
N LYS A 7 7.35 -15.84 5.18
CA LYS A 7 6.17 -14.96 5.21
C LYS A 7 5.40 -15.02 3.90
N GLN A 8 6.09 -15.00 2.76
CA GLN A 8 5.45 -15.11 1.44
C GLN A 8 4.70 -16.42 1.29
N GLN A 9 5.30 -17.55 1.67
CA GLN A 9 4.67 -18.85 1.64
C GLN A 9 3.43 -18.89 2.52
N TYR A 10 3.50 -18.29 3.71
CA TYR A 10 2.39 -18.22 4.63
C TYR A 10 1.22 -17.41 4.04
N ILE A 11 1.52 -16.27 3.40
CA ILE A 11 0.51 -15.44 2.73
C ILE A 11 -0.18 -16.22 1.62
N TRP A 12 0.56 -16.96 0.80
CA TRP A 12 0.00 -17.77 -0.28
C TRP A 12 -1.03 -18.79 0.21
N LYS A 13 -0.81 -19.36 1.39
CA LYS A 13 -1.68 -20.38 1.96
C LYS A 13 -2.91 -19.78 2.65
N ARG A 14 -2.93 -18.48 2.87
CA ARG A 14 -4.07 -17.84 3.51
C ARG A 14 -5.17 -17.57 2.51
N SER A 15 -6.40 -17.88 2.92
CA SER A 15 -7.57 -17.50 2.15
C SER A 15 -7.81 -16.01 2.26
N ARG A 16 -7.97 -15.36 1.12
CA ARG A 16 -8.47 -13.98 1.08
C ARG A 16 -9.86 -13.97 0.50
N LYS A 17 -10.60 -12.91 0.72
CA LYS A 17 -11.92 -12.72 0.11
C LYS A 17 -11.78 -12.68 -1.41
N ALA A 18 -12.79 -13.16 -2.13
CA ALA A 18 -12.80 -13.17 -3.59
C ALA A 18 -12.75 -11.74 -4.15
N SER A 19 -13.31 -10.78 -3.43
CA SER A 19 -13.29 -9.37 -3.79
C SER A 19 -13.31 -8.49 -2.55
N ARG A 20 -12.86 -7.26 -2.70
CA ARG A 20 -12.91 -6.24 -1.64
C ARG A 20 -13.19 -4.89 -2.27
N GLU A 21 -14.22 -4.20 -1.78
CA GLU A 21 -14.47 -2.82 -2.16
C GLU A 21 -13.34 -1.92 -1.65
N THR A 22 -13.14 -0.78 -2.31
CA THR A 22 -12.08 0.13 -1.90
C THR A 22 -12.21 0.54 -0.43
N VAL A 23 -11.09 0.46 0.28
CA VAL A 23 -11.03 0.84 1.71
C VAL A 23 -10.68 2.31 1.90
N ILE A 24 -10.39 3.01 0.79
CA ILE A 24 -10.16 4.47 0.77
C ILE A 24 -11.27 5.08 -0.09
N ALA A 25 -11.88 6.15 0.38
CA ALA A 25 -12.94 6.83 -0.36
C ALA A 25 -12.40 7.50 -1.62
N ASP A 26 -13.12 7.35 -2.72
CA ASP A 26 -12.83 8.06 -3.97
C ASP A 26 -12.91 9.56 -3.72
N GLY A 27 -11.91 10.31 -4.20
CA GLY A 27 -11.84 11.74 -4.00
C GLY A 27 -11.13 12.19 -2.71
N THR A 28 -10.56 11.25 -1.95
CA THR A 28 -9.80 11.60 -0.73
C THR A 28 -8.62 12.50 -1.09
N GLN A 29 -8.55 13.68 -0.47
CA GLN A 29 -7.47 14.65 -0.68
C GLN A 29 -6.63 14.77 0.59
N VAL A 30 -5.31 14.83 0.41
CA VAL A 30 -4.34 15.06 1.47
C VAL A 30 -3.23 15.98 0.95
N GLN A 31 -2.49 16.56 1.86
CA GLN A 31 -1.32 17.38 1.53
C GLN A 31 -0.07 16.50 1.39
N GLY A 32 0.89 16.97 0.62
CA GLY A 32 2.18 16.30 0.45
C GLY A 32 2.92 16.80 -0.77
N SER A 33 4.25 16.90 -0.68
CA SER A 33 5.11 17.37 -1.77
C SER A 33 5.41 16.29 -2.81
N SER A 34 5.10 15.02 -2.49
CA SER A 34 5.28 13.90 -3.40
C SER A 34 4.08 12.96 -3.30
N THR A 35 3.91 12.10 -4.29
CA THR A 35 2.84 11.11 -4.24
C THR A 35 3.07 10.11 -3.10
N ALA A 36 4.34 9.78 -2.81
CA ALA A 36 4.69 8.92 -1.68
C ALA A 36 4.25 9.56 -0.36
N ALA A 37 4.54 10.87 -0.16
CA ALA A 37 4.12 11.58 1.04
C ALA A 37 2.59 11.59 1.18
N LYS A 38 1.89 11.85 0.08
CA LYS A 38 0.42 11.84 0.07
C LYS A 38 -0.14 10.46 0.42
N CYS A 39 0.41 9.39 -0.14
CA CYS A 39 -0.04 8.03 0.18
C CYS A 39 0.15 7.71 1.67
N LEU A 40 1.29 8.07 2.24
CA LEU A 40 1.52 7.88 3.66
C LEU A 40 0.52 8.68 4.50
N ASN A 41 0.27 9.94 4.12
CA ASN A 41 -0.70 10.78 4.82
C ASN A 41 -2.12 10.24 4.74
N VAL A 42 -2.51 9.60 3.64
CA VAL A 42 -3.81 8.93 3.54
C VAL A 42 -3.90 7.78 4.56
N ILE A 43 -2.86 6.96 4.65
CA ILE A 43 -2.83 5.86 5.63
C ILE A 43 -2.91 6.42 7.06
N LEU A 44 -2.11 7.43 7.37
CA LEU A 44 -2.09 8.02 8.70
C LEU A 44 -3.46 8.61 9.08
N LYS A 45 -4.09 9.31 8.15
CA LYS A 45 -5.43 9.88 8.34
C LYS A 45 -6.46 8.78 8.57
N LYS A 46 -6.41 7.72 7.77
CA LYS A 46 -7.32 6.58 7.92
C LYS A 46 -7.21 5.94 9.30
N GLU A 47 -5.99 5.86 9.84
CA GLU A 47 -5.75 5.29 11.16
C GLU A 47 -5.91 6.30 12.29
N GLY A 48 -6.42 7.50 12.01
CA GLY A 48 -6.70 8.51 13.02
C GLY A 48 -5.47 9.21 13.57
N LEU A 49 -4.36 9.19 12.84
CA LEU A 49 -3.11 9.78 13.28
C LEU A 49 -2.90 11.17 12.65
N ASN A 50 -2.43 12.11 13.46
CA ASN A 50 -2.21 13.49 13.04
C ASN A 50 -0.71 13.77 12.90
N LEU A 51 -0.09 13.12 11.91
CA LEU A 51 1.32 13.27 11.58
C LEU A 51 1.46 13.72 10.13
N ASP A 52 2.54 14.42 9.82
CA ASP A 52 2.87 14.84 8.46
C ASP A 52 4.03 13.98 7.92
N ALA A 53 3.69 13.03 7.07
CA ALA A 53 4.68 12.15 6.46
C ALA A 53 5.67 12.92 5.58
N GLY A 54 5.24 14.01 4.95
CA GLY A 54 6.12 14.82 4.12
C GLY A 54 7.29 15.39 4.91
N ALA A 55 7.02 15.91 6.10
CA ALA A 55 8.06 16.43 6.99
C ALA A 55 9.03 15.33 7.42
N LEU A 56 8.52 14.15 7.73
CA LEU A 56 9.34 13.02 8.14
C LEU A 56 10.24 12.53 6.99
N LEU A 57 9.71 12.47 5.78
CA LEU A 57 10.50 12.12 4.59
C LEU A 57 11.61 13.15 4.35
N GLU A 58 11.32 14.44 4.51
CA GLU A 58 12.33 15.51 4.37
C GLU A 58 13.43 15.38 5.41
N ASN A 59 13.12 14.84 6.59
CA ASN A 59 14.10 14.59 7.64
C ASN A 59 14.91 13.29 7.41
N GLY A 60 14.71 12.63 6.28
CA GLY A 60 15.46 11.44 5.89
C GLY A 60 14.86 10.12 6.33
N GLU A 61 13.66 10.11 6.89
CA GLU A 61 12.98 8.85 7.22
C GLU A 61 12.47 8.17 5.95
N THR A 62 12.48 6.85 5.94
CA THR A 62 11.91 6.06 4.85
C THR A 62 10.42 5.83 5.09
N ALA A 63 9.68 5.48 4.03
CA ALA A 63 8.27 5.12 4.15
C ALA A 63 8.06 4.00 5.16
N LYS A 64 8.90 2.98 5.13
CA LYS A 64 8.85 1.86 6.06
C LYS A 64 9.01 2.32 7.51
N GLN A 65 10.01 3.17 7.77
CA GLN A 65 10.26 3.72 9.12
C GLN A 65 9.07 4.54 9.61
N ILE A 66 8.51 5.37 8.75
CA ILE A 66 7.36 6.20 9.10
C ILE A 66 6.17 5.31 9.50
N LEU A 67 5.88 4.28 8.71
CA LEU A 67 4.79 3.37 9.03
C LEU A 67 5.04 2.62 10.33
N GLN A 68 6.26 2.11 10.54
CA GLN A 68 6.62 1.39 11.76
C GLN A 68 6.49 2.26 13.00
N GLU A 69 6.94 3.49 12.94
CA GLU A 69 6.88 4.41 14.07
C GLU A 69 5.48 4.92 14.36
N ALA A 70 4.70 5.19 13.30
CA ALA A 70 3.35 5.72 13.43
C ALA A 70 2.34 4.66 13.84
N LEU A 71 2.42 3.47 13.24
CA LEU A 71 1.46 2.39 13.44
C LEU A 71 1.96 1.41 14.50
N LYS A 72 2.23 1.90 15.70
CA LYS A 72 2.87 1.13 16.78
C LYS A 72 2.05 -0.09 17.23
N GLU A 73 0.74 -0.03 17.10
CA GLU A 73 -0.15 -1.12 17.49
C GLU A 73 -0.44 -2.09 16.37
N SER A 74 0.13 -1.83 15.19
CA SER A 74 -0.01 -2.69 14.02
C SER A 74 1.30 -3.38 13.72
N THR A 75 1.21 -4.51 13.01
CA THR A 75 2.39 -5.16 12.44
C THR A 75 2.61 -4.60 11.05
N VAL A 76 3.72 -3.92 10.83
CA VAL A 76 4.10 -3.38 9.52
C VAL A 76 5.00 -4.39 8.82
N LEU A 77 4.70 -4.66 7.56
CA LEU A 77 5.34 -5.72 6.79
C LEU A 77 6.00 -5.12 5.54
N ASP A 78 7.27 -5.44 5.37
CA ASP A 78 8.00 -5.17 4.13
C ASP A 78 7.80 -6.37 3.22
N LEU A 79 6.97 -6.19 2.19
CA LEU A 79 6.62 -7.25 1.25
C LEU A 79 7.38 -7.08 -0.08
N SER A 80 8.56 -6.49 -0.01
CA SER A 80 9.42 -6.33 -1.20
C SER A 80 9.71 -7.68 -1.83
N GLY A 81 9.53 -7.76 -3.15
CA GLY A 81 9.69 -9.01 -3.90
C GLY A 81 8.44 -9.87 -3.99
N CYS A 82 7.38 -9.54 -3.26
CA CYS A 82 6.10 -10.25 -3.40
C CYS A 82 5.40 -9.86 -4.71
N GLY A 83 4.58 -10.77 -5.24
CA GLY A 83 3.71 -10.46 -6.35
C GLY A 83 2.48 -9.66 -5.91
N LEU A 84 1.86 -8.97 -6.86
CA LEU A 84 0.66 -8.17 -6.57
C LEU A 84 -0.42 -9.00 -5.90
N GLU A 85 -0.71 -10.19 -6.42
CA GLU A 85 -1.78 -11.02 -5.88
C GLU A 85 -1.54 -11.42 -4.43
N GLN A 86 -0.28 -11.56 -4.03
CA GLN A 86 0.07 -11.92 -2.66
C GLN A 86 -0.26 -10.80 -1.68
N VAL A 87 -0.04 -9.53 -2.08
CA VAL A 87 -0.28 -8.39 -1.19
C VAL A 87 -1.77 -8.09 -1.03
N LEU A 88 -2.62 -8.61 -1.90
CA LEU A 88 -4.08 -8.39 -1.81
C LEU A 88 -4.69 -9.01 -0.56
N TYR A 89 -4.03 -9.97 0.06
CA TYR A 89 -4.47 -10.50 1.36
C TYR A 89 -4.68 -9.37 2.38
N TYR A 90 -3.75 -8.40 2.43
CA TYR A 90 -3.82 -7.29 3.39
C TYR A 90 -4.97 -6.32 3.07
N VAL A 91 -5.23 -6.13 1.79
CA VAL A 91 -6.40 -5.36 1.34
C VAL A 91 -7.68 -6.07 1.75
N SER A 92 -7.71 -7.40 1.62
CA SER A 92 -8.83 -8.23 2.08
C SER A 92 -9.14 -8.01 3.56
N GLU A 93 -8.12 -7.74 4.36
CA GLU A 93 -8.25 -7.48 5.80
C GLU A 93 -8.62 -6.03 6.12
N GLY A 94 -8.81 -5.20 5.09
CA GLY A 94 -9.29 -3.84 5.26
C GLY A 94 -8.20 -2.77 5.27
N ASN A 95 -6.95 -3.14 4.96
CA ASN A 95 -5.82 -2.23 5.03
C ASN A 95 -5.26 -1.93 3.65
N PRO A 96 -5.09 -0.65 3.26
CA PRO A 96 -4.48 -0.33 1.98
C PRO A 96 -3.00 -0.76 1.97
N VAL A 97 -2.51 -1.08 0.78
CA VAL A 97 -1.09 -1.44 0.58
C VAL A 97 -0.39 -0.29 -0.13
N PHE A 98 0.70 0.17 0.48
CA PHE A 98 1.58 1.18 -0.12
C PHE A 98 2.42 0.50 -1.20
N ALA A 99 2.32 0.98 -2.42
CA ALA A 99 3.02 0.38 -3.55
C ALA A 99 3.88 1.43 -4.26
N VAL A 100 5.18 1.16 -4.34
CA VAL A 100 6.14 2.05 -5.01
C VAL A 100 6.01 1.88 -6.52
N ARG A 101 5.88 3.00 -7.22
CA ARG A 101 5.77 3.02 -8.69
C ARG A 101 7.03 3.63 -9.34
N GLY A 102 7.83 4.32 -8.55
CA GLY A 102 9.08 4.96 -9.00
C GLY A 102 9.70 5.72 -7.84
N THR A 103 10.81 6.41 -8.07
CA THR A 103 11.48 7.21 -7.04
C THR A 103 10.56 8.34 -6.56
N GLY A 104 10.23 8.33 -5.28
CA GLY A 104 9.31 9.32 -4.68
C GLY A 104 7.87 9.20 -5.16
N ASP A 105 7.55 8.18 -5.94
CA ASP A 105 6.23 7.98 -6.51
C ASP A 105 5.61 6.68 -5.97
N ALA A 106 4.40 6.81 -5.43
CA ALA A 106 3.68 5.68 -4.87
C ALA A 106 2.18 5.81 -5.12
N VAL A 107 1.50 4.69 -5.04
CA VAL A 107 0.04 4.58 -5.07
C VAL A 107 -0.39 3.69 -3.91
N LEU A 108 -1.69 3.66 -3.62
CA LEU A 108 -2.24 2.70 -2.66
C LEU A 108 -3.11 1.70 -3.40
N ILE A 109 -2.91 0.43 -3.09
CA ILE A 109 -3.82 -0.63 -3.52
C ILE A 109 -4.92 -0.69 -2.47
N THR A 110 -6.18 -0.48 -2.87
CA THR A 110 -7.27 -0.22 -1.93
C THR A 110 -8.45 -1.17 -2.05
N GLY A 111 -8.50 -1.96 -3.11
CA GLY A 111 -9.57 -2.92 -3.35
C GLY A 111 -9.23 -3.80 -4.52
N TYR A 112 -10.05 -4.81 -4.77
CA TYR A 112 -9.82 -5.72 -5.87
C TYR A 112 -11.05 -6.60 -6.14
N ASP A 113 -11.08 -7.20 -7.33
CA ASP A 113 -11.96 -8.33 -7.65
C ASP A 113 -11.13 -9.39 -8.40
N SER A 114 -11.78 -10.34 -9.05
CA SER A 114 -11.08 -11.43 -9.75
C SER A 114 -10.26 -10.95 -10.95
N ASN A 115 -10.59 -9.80 -11.52
CA ASN A 115 -10.01 -9.31 -12.78
C ASN A 115 -9.31 -7.97 -12.65
N SER A 116 -9.50 -7.23 -11.56
CA SER A 116 -9.02 -5.87 -11.43
C SER A 116 -8.63 -5.50 -10.01
N VAL A 117 -7.88 -4.41 -9.90
CA VAL A 117 -7.53 -3.79 -8.61
C VAL A 117 -7.97 -2.34 -8.61
N CYS A 118 -8.32 -1.85 -7.42
CA CYS A 118 -8.59 -0.43 -7.18
C CYS A 118 -7.30 0.23 -6.72
N ILE A 119 -6.88 1.26 -7.44
CA ILE A 119 -5.66 2.01 -7.17
C ILE A 119 -6.04 3.44 -6.80
N TYR A 120 -5.59 3.87 -5.63
CA TYR A 120 -5.72 5.28 -5.25
C TYR A 120 -4.56 6.06 -5.85
N GLU A 121 -4.88 7.06 -6.67
CA GLU A 121 -3.92 7.96 -7.29
C GLU A 121 -3.85 9.25 -6.45
N PRO A 122 -2.78 9.45 -5.68
CA PRO A 122 -2.74 10.58 -4.74
C PRO A 122 -2.70 11.94 -5.42
N GLY A 123 -2.18 12.01 -6.65
CA GLY A 123 -2.13 13.27 -7.40
C GLY A 123 -3.49 13.87 -7.68
N SER A 124 -4.50 13.03 -7.93
CA SER A 124 -5.88 13.45 -8.20
C SER A 124 -6.83 13.17 -7.04
N GLY A 125 -6.46 12.26 -6.14
CA GLY A 125 -7.33 11.76 -5.09
C GLY A 125 -8.35 10.72 -5.58
N ALA A 126 -8.28 10.33 -6.84
CA ALA A 126 -9.26 9.41 -7.43
C ALA A 126 -8.87 7.95 -7.23
N ILE A 127 -9.90 7.10 -7.15
CA ILE A 127 -9.74 5.66 -7.21
C ILE A 127 -9.91 5.23 -8.68
N GLN A 128 -8.90 4.55 -9.21
CA GLN A 128 -8.95 4.01 -10.56
C GLN A 128 -9.01 2.49 -10.49
N ARG A 129 -9.90 1.91 -11.29
CA ARG A 129 -9.97 0.46 -11.43
C ARG A 129 -9.10 0.05 -12.62
N LYS A 130 -8.10 -0.78 -12.37
CA LYS A 130 -7.17 -1.24 -13.40
C LYS A 130 -7.25 -2.75 -13.55
N ASN A 131 -7.07 -3.23 -14.78
CA ASN A 131 -6.95 -4.65 -15.05
C ASN A 131 -5.79 -5.24 -14.23
N MET A 132 -5.97 -6.46 -13.70
CA MET A 132 -5.00 -7.12 -12.83
C MET A 132 -3.63 -7.26 -13.51
N GLU A 133 -3.60 -7.69 -14.78
CA GLU A 133 -2.34 -7.87 -15.50
C GLU A 133 -1.61 -6.55 -15.73
N GLU A 134 -2.35 -5.51 -16.07
CA GLU A 134 -1.79 -4.18 -16.27
C GLU A 134 -1.16 -3.66 -14.97
N ALA A 135 -1.86 -3.80 -13.85
CA ALA A 135 -1.36 -3.38 -12.55
C ALA A 135 -0.14 -4.19 -12.13
N LYS A 136 -0.13 -5.51 -12.38
CA LYS A 136 1.03 -6.36 -12.13
C LYS A 136 2.24 -5.85 -12.92
N ASN A 137 2.06 -5.61 -14.22
CA ASN A 137 3.15 -5.15 -15.08
C ASN A 137 3.74 -3.83 -14.57
N THR A 138 2.89 -2.90 -14.14
CA THR A 138 3.35 -1.61 -13.63
C THR A 138 4.08 -1.75 -12.31
N LEU A 139 3.49 -2.43 -11.34
CA LEU A 139 4.02 -2.47 -9.97
C LEU A 139 5.16 -3.47 -9.82
N GLU A 140 5.04 -4.64 -10.42
CA GLU A 140 6.14 -5.63 -10.40
C GLU A 140 7.29 -5.17 -11.28
N GLY A 141 6.99 -4.50 -12.40
CA GLY A 141 8.01 -3.88 -13.25
C GLY A 141 8.75 -2.72 -12.57
N SER A 142 8.15 -2.13 -11.54
CA SER A 142 8.78 -1.07 -10.73
C SER A 142 9.56 -1.62 -9.52
N GLY A 143 9.73 -2.94 -9.42
CA GLY A 143 10.56 -3.57 -8.41
C GLY A 143 9.80 -4.32 -7.32
N SER A 144 8.49 -4.47 -7.42
CA SER A 144 7.68 -5.18 -6.42
C SER A 144 7.93 -4.68 -5.00
N CYS A 145 7.92 -3.36 -4.80
CA CYS A 145 8.15 -2.76 -3.50
C CYS A 145 6.82 -2.40 -2.86
N PHE A 146 6.42 -3.19 -1.87
CA PHE A 146 5.14 -3.04 -1.17
C PHE A 146 5.33 -2.98 0.33
N TYR A 147 4.58 -2.11 0.99
CA TYR A 147 4.48 -2.10 2.45
C TYR A 147 3.03 -2.25 2.86
N ALA A 148 2.78 -3.16 3.78
CA ALA A 148 1.45 -3.45 4.29
C ALA A 148 1.45 -3.44 5.81
N TYR A 149 0.26 -3.48 6.40
CA TYR A 149 0.14 -3.59 7.86
C TYR A 149 -1.10 -4.39 8.22
N LEU A 150 -1.04 -5.02 9.38
CA LEU A 150 -2.15 -5.72 10.01
C LEU A 150 -2.38 -5.14 11.40
N LYS A 151 -3.62 -4.87 11.69
CA LYS A 151 -4.04 -4.39 13.01
C LYS A 151 -4.09 -5.50 14.04
#